data_f0b13660f60ce230ae953df94c7f1916
#
_entry.id   f0b13660f60ce230ae953df94c7f1916
#
_cell.length_a   1.000
_cell.length_b   1.000
_cell.length_c   1.000
_cell.angle_alpha   90.00
_cell.angle_beta   90.00
_cell.angle_gamma   90.00
#
_symmetry.space_group_name_H-M   'P 1'
#
loop_
_entity.id
_entity.type
_entity.pdbx_description
1 polymer ?
#
loop_
_entity_poly.entity_id
_entity_poly.type
_entity_poly.pdbx_seq_one_letter_code
_entity_poly.pdbx_strand_id
1 'polypeptide(L)'
;MKTGAAILAGLLAGVLVAAGVLVAFVFVGPDPVGLRPTPSPSVAASVSPSAPGAASPASASAGPSSSAAASGPTGSGASPAGTDAAQTGFHVGQPAPALLVPQLGGGTIDLSTMRGKAVWVNFMQTTCPECVDAFPLMNRFEARYGDQSLIVVAVDIREDEGTVASFATRLNTRFPIGLDADGTAQGAWATYALPIHFWIDRNGIVRAGALGGIGSDMMAANLAKILPGVNVSP
;
A
#
# COMPACT_ATOMS: atom_id res chain seq x y z
N MET A 1 -34.48 -39.13 -37.98
CA MET A 1 -33.09 -39.38 -38.21
C MET A 1 -32.33 -38.22 -38.91
N LYS A 2 -32.96 -37.02 -39.05
CA LYS A 2 -32.29 -35.85 -39.70
C LYS A 2 -31.60 -34.86 -38.77
N THR A 3 -31.93 -34.91 -37.48
CA THR A 3 -31.36 -33.98 -36.46
C THR A 3 -29.95 -34.34 -35.98
N GLY A 4 -29.57 -35.63 -36.00
CA GLY A 4 -28.23 -36.06 -35.58
C GLY A 4 -27.11 -35.67 -36.56
N ALA A 5 -27.41 -35.65 -37.86
CA ALA A 5 -26.42 -35.29 -38.89
C ALA A 5 -26.03 -33.79 -38.85
N ALA A 6 -26.98 -32.90 -38.49
CA ALA A 6 -26.74 -31.48 -38.40
C ALA A 6 -25.85 -31.12 -37.18
N ILE A 7 -26.03 -31.83 -36.06
CA ILE A 7 -25.20 -31.63 -34.84
C ILE A 7 -23.75 -32.11 -35.06
N LEU A 8 -23.58 -33.25 -35.76
CA LEU A 8 -22.26 -33.79 -36.08
C LEU A 8 -21.49 -32.88 -37.04
N ALA A 9 -22.16 -32.30 -38.04
CA ALA A 9 -21.57 -31.36 -38.99
C ALA A 9 -21.11 -30.04 -38.29
N GLY A 10 -21.88 -29.53 -37.32
CA GLY A 10 -21.53 -28.35 -36.54
C GLY A 10 -20.31 -28.57 -35.63
N LEU A 11 -20.21 -29.74 -35.00
CA LEU A 11 -19.06 -30.10 -34.16
C LEU A 11 -17.77 -30.26 -34.97
N LEU A 12 -17.85 -30.88 -36.14
CA LEU A 12 -16.67 -31.02 -37.06
C LEU A 12 -16.21 -29.66 -37.58
N ALA A 13 -17.12 -28.76 -37.95
CA ALA A 13 -16.74 -27.40 -38.39
C ALA A 13 -16.09 -26.60 -37.28
N GLY A 14 -16.57 -26.69 -36.01
CA GLY A 14 -16.00 -26.02 -34.84
C GLY A 14 -14.58 -26.50 -34.53
N VAL A 15 -14.32 -27.80 -34.62
CA VAL A 15 -12.97 -28.38 -34.37
C VAL A 15 -11.98 -27.95 -35.45
N LEU A 16 -12.40 -27.87 -36.71
CA LEU A 16 -11.51 -27.43 -37.82
C LEU A 16 -11.14 -25.95 -37.71
N VAL A 17 -12.08 -25.07 -37.27
CA VAL A 17 -11.79 -23.67 -37.04
C VAL A 17 -10.82 -23.48 -35.84
N ALA A 18 -11.04 -24.22 -34.75
CA ALA A 18 -10.16 -24.17 -33.58
C ALA A 18 -8.73 -24.66 -33.90
N ALA A 19 -8.61 -25.75 -34.69
CA ALA A 19 -7.31 -26.26 -35.15
C ALA A 19 -6.61 -25.26 -36.08
N GLY A 20 -7.32 -24.59 -36.97
CA GLY A 20 -6.77 -23.57 -37.89
C GLY A 20 -6.23 -22.37 -37.16
N VAL A 21 -6.94 -21.86 -36.07
CA VAL A 21 -6.46 -20.76 -35.25
C VAL A 21 -5.21 -21.16 -34.45
N LEU A 22 -5.17 -22.39 -33.93
CA LEU A 22 -3.99 -22.87 -33.18
C LEU A 22 -2.73 -22.98 -34.09
N VAL A 23 -2.89 -23.48 -35.32
CA VAL A 23 -1.77 -23.56 -36.29
C VAL A 23 -1.30 -22.16 -36.69
N ALA A 24 -2.19 -21.20 -36.91
CA ALA A 24 -1.83 -19.82 -37.20
C ALA A 24 -1.04 -19.15 -36.06
N PHE A 25 -1.38 -19.45 -34.80
CA PHE A 25 -0.68 -18.92 -33.63
C PHE A 25 0.75 -19.52 -33.45
N VAL A 26 0.96 -20.78 -33.90
CA VAL A 26 2.26 -21.44 -33.79
C VAL A 26 3.20 -20.99 -34.90
N PHE A 27 2.69 -20.67 -36.11
CA PHE A 27 3.53 -20.33 -37.28
C PHE A 27 3.68 -18.83 -37.54
N VAL A 28 2.89 -17.95 -36.91
CA VAL A 28 2.95 -16.48 -37.01
C VAL A 28 3.29 -15.89 -35.66
N GLY A 29 4.15 -16.52 -34.86
CA GLY A 29 4.71 -15.95 -33.66
C GLY A 29 5.54 -14.71 -33.96
N PRO A 30 5.49 -13.65 -33.13
CA PRO A 30 6.37 -12.49 -33.32
C PRO A 30 7.82 -12.92 -33.25
N ASP A 31 8.63 -12.42 -34.19
CA ASP A 31 10.06 -12.64 -34.23
C ASP A 31 10.73 -12.31 -32.89
N PRO A 32 11.70 -13.12 -32.42
CA PRO A 32 12.43 -12.77 -31.20
C PRO A 32 13.24 -11.50 -31.47
N VAL A 33 12.87 -10.45 -30.70
CA VAL A 33 13.60 -9.18 -30.70
C VAL A 33 15.05 -9.47 -30.35
N GLY A 34 15.92 -9.33 -31.35
CA GLY A 34 17.36 -9.56 -31.21
C GLY A 34 17.93 -8.62 -30.14
N LEU A 35 18.50 -9.21 -29.10
CA LEU A 35 19.30 -8.52 -28.09
C LEU A 35 20.52 -7.90 -28.79
N ARG A 36 20.46 -6.60 -29.06
CA ARG A 36 21.63 -5.81 -29.39
C ARG A 36 22.49 -5.69 -28.12
N PRO A 37 23.76 -6.11 -28.14
CA PRO A 37 24.65 -5.84 -27.03
C PRO A 37 24.92 -4.32 -26.95
N THR A 38 24.57 -3.70 -25.85
CA THR A 38 24.97 -2.34 -25.52
C THR A 38 26.47 -2.30 -25.25
N PRO A 39 27.21 -1.32 -25.79
CA PRO A 39 28.64 -1.19 -25.50
C PRO A 39 28.80 -0.71 -24.04
N SER A 40 29.59 -1.45 -23.28
CA SER A 40 30.05 -1.09 -21.94
C SER A 40 30.80 0.25 -21.97
N PRO A 41 30.52 1.21 -21.09
CA PRO A 41 31.40 2.36 -20.91
C PRO A 41 32.69 1.90 -20.21
N SER A 42 33.79 2.08 -20.90
CA SER A 42 35.15 1.91 -20.40
C SER A 42 35.41 2.96 -19.33
N VAL A 43 35.60 2.52 -18.07
CA VAL A 43 35.99 3.37 -16.97
C VAL A 43 37.51 3.54 -17.06
N ALA A 44 37.96 4.71 -17.51
CA ALA A 44 39.35 5.11 -17.37
C ALA A 44 39.63 5.50 -15.91
N ALA A 45 40.49 4.73 -15.29
CA ALA A 45 41.05 5.03 -14.00
C ALA A 45 42.00 6.26 -14.09
N SER A 46 41.81 7.22 -13.19
CA SER A 46 42.85 8.16 -12.87
C SER A 46 43.06 8.16 -11.35
N VAL A 47 44.22 7.65 -11.00
CA VAL A 47 44.82 7.61 -9.67
C VAL A 47 45.48 8.96 -9.40
N SER A 48 45.40 9.50 -8.21
CA SER A 48 46.54 9.64 -7.32
C SER A 48 46.38 10.69 -6.21
N PRO A 49 47.16 10.55 -5.15
CA PRO A 49 46.77 10.85 -3.79
C PRO A 49 47.45 12.10 -3.23
N SER A 50 46.88 12.64 -2.16
CA SER A 50 47.71 13.40 -1.17
C SER A 50 46.95 13.57 0.15
N ALA A 51 47.42 12.91 1.16
CA ALA A 51 47.39 13.35 2.55
C ALA A 51 48.73 14.05 2.84
N PRO A 52 49.04 14.65 4.02
CA PRO A 52 48.32 14.67 5.29
C PRO A 52 48.32 16.07 5.96
N GLY A 53 47.63 16.22 7.08
CA GLY A 53 47.74 17.40 7.92
C GLY A 53 46.96 17.27 9.21
N ALA A 54 47.69 16.94 10.26
CA ALA A 54 47.31 16.81 11.64
C ALA A 54 46.90 18.16 12.29
N ALA A 55 46.04 18.11 13.30
CA ALA A 55 46.27 18.62 14.65
C ALA A 55 44.94 18.73 15.43
N SER A 56 44.84 17.97 16.49
CA SER A 56 44.09 18.32 17.73
C SER A 56 44.86 19.36 18.51
N PRO A 57 44.26 20.17 19.41
CA PRO A 57 43.99 19.65 20.75
C PRO A 57 42.74 20.23 21.50
N ALA A 58 42.40 19.46 22.52
CA ALA A 58 41.60 19.64 23.71
C ALA A 58 41.54 21.01 24.43
N SER A 59 40.42 21.21 25.16
CA SER A 59 40.30 21.68 26.57
C SER A 59 38.83 21.96 26.87
N ALA A 60 38.15 21.26 27.73
CA ALA A 60 37.97 21.31 29.18
C ALA A 60 37.47 22.66 29.77
N SER A 61 36.24 22.60 30.38
CA SER A 61 35.85 23.18 31.69
C SER A 61 34.37 23.02 31.91
N ALA A 62 33.90 22.20 32.77
CA ALA A 62 33.55 22.24 34.19
C ALA A 62 32.52 23.34 34.60
N GLY A 63 31.28 22.89 34.93
CA GLY A 63 30.25 23.15 35.87
C GLY A 63 29.99 24.58 36.43
N PRO A 64 29.00 24.81 37.33
CA PRO A 64 28.31 23.86 38.19
C PRO A 64 26.79 24.07 38.33
N SER A 65 26.16 23.17 39.06
CA SER A 65 24.83 23.08 39.69
C SER A 65 24.14 24.39 40.10
N SER A 66 22.80 24.39 39.95
CA SER A 66 21.90 25.01 40.93
C SER A 66 20.57 24.29 41.00
N SER A 67 20.34 23.67 42.13
CA SER A 67 19.05 23.23 42.66
C SER A 67 18.08 24.40 42.91
N ALA A 68 16.85 24.28 42.53
CA ALA A 68 15.74 24.93 43.23
C ALA A 68 14.50 24.01 43.17
N ALA A 69 14.15 23.52 44.32
CA ALA A 69 12.90 22.86 44.63
C ALA A 69 11.77 23.88 44.70
N ALA A 70 10.63 23.58 44.11
CA ALA A 70 9.33 24.18 44.48
C ALA A 70 8.25 23.11 44.43
N SER A 71 7.65 22.93 45.61
CA SER A 71 6.61 21.96 45.95
C SER A 71 5.22 22.41 45.51
N GLY A 72 4.42 21.47 44.95
CA GLY A 72 2.98 21.25 45.08
C GLY A 72 2.00 22.17 44.32
N PRO A 73 0.77 21.74 44.00
CA PRO A 73 -0.02 20.79 44.80
C PRO A 73 -0.63 19.61 44.01
N THR A 74 -0.92 18.58 44.74
CA THR A 74 -1.76 17.42 44.45
C THR A 74 -3.12 17.78 43.86
N GLY A 75 -3.34 17.43 42.58
CA GLY A 75 -4.63 17.32 41.95
C GLY A 75 -4.83 15.87 41.54
N SER A 76 -5.58 15.12 42.38
CA SER A 76 -6.03 13.76 42.05
C SER A 76 -7.07 13.86 40.94
N GLY A 77 -6.67 13.72 39.71
CA GLY A 77 -7.55 13.52 38.56
C GLY A 77 -7.37 12.09 38.06
N ALA A 78 -8.41 11.28 38.23
CA ALA A 78 -8.44 9.92 37.73
C ALA A 78 -8.11 9.91 36.22
N SER A 79 -6.98 9.28 35.90
CA SER A 79 -6.59 8.96 34.54
C SER A 79 -7.51 7.85 34.04
N PRO A 80 -8.25 8.03 32.94
CA PRO A 80 -8.81 6.86 32.24
C PRO A 80 -7.68 6.07 31.66
N ALA A 81 -7.66 4.78 31.98
CA ALA A 81 -6.61 3.84 31.65
C ALA A 81 -6.37 3.69 30.17
N GLY A 82 -5.18 4.02 29.72
CA GLY A 82 -4.30 3.18 28.91
C GLY A 82 -4.77 2.58 27.58
N THR A 83 -5.51 3.33 26.70
CA THR A 83 -5.66 2.89 25.30
C THR A 83 -5.22 3.96 24.30
N ASP A 84 -5.05 5.21 24.71
CA ASP A 84 -4.86 6.34 23.80
C ASP A 84 -3.41 6.57 23.33
N ALA A 85 -2.41 6.17 24.14
CA ALA A 85 -1.02 6.47 23.82
C ALA A 85 -0.48 5.68 22.62
N ALA A 86 -0.99 4.47 22.38
CA ALA A 86 -0.60 3.64 21.22
C ALA A 86 -1.26 4.10 19.91
N GLN A 87 -2.30 4.94 19.98
CA GLN A 87 -3.10 5.38 18.84
C GLN A 87 -2.74 6.81 18.37
N THR A 88 -2.01 7.59 19.16
CA THR A 88 -1.65 8.98 18.82
C THR A 88 -0.75 9.09 17.58
N GLY A 89 0.06 8.07 17.30
CA GLY A 89 0.91 8.02 16.11
C GLY A 89 0.17 7.76 14.78
N PHE A 90 -1.13 7.42 14.84
CA PHE A 90 -1.93 7.11 13.65
C PHE A 90 -2.96 8.20 13.32
N HIS A 91 -2.82 9.43 13.80
CA HIS A 91 -3.79 10.51 13.61
C HIS A 91 -5.21 10.20 14.12
N VAL A 92 -5.36 9.24 15.04
CA VAL A 92 -6.68 8.82 15.54
C VAL A 92 -7.40 9.99 16.22
N GLY A 93 -8.66 10.21 15.83
CA GLY A 93 -9.48 11.33 16.27
C GLY A 93 -9.26 12.63 15.49
N GLN A 94 -8.30 12.66 14.55
CA GLN A 94 -7.97 13.82 13.74
C GLN A 94 -8.47 13.65 12.30
N PRO A 95 -8.64 14.75 11.54
CA PRO A 95 -8.82 14.67 10.10
C PRO A 95 -7.67 13.91 9.46
N ALA A 96 -7.99 12.99 8.55
CA ALA A 96 -6.98 12.29 7.77
C ALA A 96 -6.11 13.29 7.00
N PRO A 97 -4.78 13.09 6.92
CA PRO A 97 -3.93 13.89 6.06
C PRO A 97 -4.39 13.85 4.59
N ALA A 98 -4.01 14.84 3.80
CA ALA A 98 -4.30 14.82 2.37
C ALA A 98 -3.67 13.59 1.71
N LEU A 99 -4.43 12.95 0.81
CA LEU A 99 -3.94 11.90 -0.06
C LEU A 99 -4.36 12.24 -1.48
N LEU A 100 -3.38 12.59 -2.30
CA LEU A 100 -3.55 12.88 -3.71
C LEU A 100 -2.38 12.23 -4.46
N VAL A 101 -2.63 11.09 -5.10
CA VAL A 101 -1.59 10.31 -5.79
C VAL A 101 -2.12 9.78 -7.12
N PRO A 102 -1.26 9.59 -8.14
CA PRO A 102 -1.61 8.86 -9.35
C PRO A 102 -2.15 7.47 -9.00
N GLN A 103 -3.13 6.99 -9.78
CA GLN A 103 -3.67 5.64 -9.63
C GLN A 103 -3.04 4.70 -10.65
N LEU A 104 -2.69 3.51 -10.23
CA LEU A 104 -2.26 2.43 -11.11
C LEU A 104 -3.30 2.21 -12.23
N GLY A 105 -2.83 2.19 -13.47
CA GLY A 105 -3.69 2.06 -14.64
C GLY A 105 -4.40 3.33 -15.08
N GLY A 106 -4.07 4.47 -14.47
CA GLY A 106 -4.54 5.80 -14.85
C GLY A 106 -5.56 6.41 -13.88
N GLY A 107 -5.66 7.74 -13.94
CA GLY A 107 -6.48 8.52 -13.01
C GLY A 107 -5.73 8.95 -11.77
N THR A 108 -6.49 9.34 -10.75
CA THR A 108 -5.94 9.89 -9.48
C THR A 108 -6.78 9.41 -8.31
N ILE A 109 -6.13 9.04 -7.23
CA ILE A 109 -6.76 8.81 -5.94
C ILE A 109 -6.69 10.12 -5.17
N ASP A 110 -7.85 10.69 -4.87
CA ASP A 110 -8.02 11.90 -4.07
C ASP A 110 -8.98 11.61 -2.91
N LEU A 111 -8.45 11.53 -1.71
CA LEU A 111 -9.23 11.25 -0.50
C LEU A 111 -10.31 12.31 -0.24
N SER A 112 -10.11 13.55 -0.71
CA SER A 112 -11.09 14.63 -0.52
C SER A 112 -12.42 14.35 -1.23
N THR A 113 -12.37 13.61 -2.35
CA THR A 113 -13.55 13.21 -3.14
C THR A 113 -14.31 12.03 -2.55
N MET A 114 -13.75 11.38 -1.53
CA MET A 114 -14.33 10.19 -0.90
C MET A 114 -15.17 10.50 0.34
N ARG A 115 -15.45 11.78 0.60
CA ARG A 115 -16.31 12.21 1.72
C ARG A 115 -17.69 11.57 1.63
N GLY A 116 -18.28 11.25 2.76
CA GLY A 116 -19.56 10.53 2.84
C GLY A 116 -19.41 9.00 2.78
N LYS A 117 -18.22 8.50 2.48
CA LYS A 117 -17.89 7.05 2.48
C LYS A 117 -16.90 6.73 3.58
N ALA A 118 -16.93 5.50 4.06
CA ALA A 118 -15.90 4.93 4.91
C ALA A 118 -14.70 4.55 4.02
N VAL A 119 -13.48 4.90 4.44
CA VAL A 119 -12.27 4.62 3.64
C VAL A 119 -11.27 3.86 4.50
N TRP A 120 -10.74 2.77 3.93
CA TRP A 120 -9.62 2.04 4.49
C TRP A 120 -8.39 2.25 3.61
N VAL A 121 -7.41 2.99 4.11
CA VAL A 121 -6.12 3.23 3.43
C VAL A 121 -5.07 2.28 3.99
N ASN A 122 -4.32 1.63 3.10
CA ASN A 122 -3.19 0.78 3.44
C ASN A 122 -1.95 1.25 2.68
N PHE A 123 -0.89 1.60 3.38
CA PHE A 123 0.42 1.87 2.77
C PHE A 123 1.24 0.58 2.74
N MET A 124 1.89 0.32 1.60
CA MET A 124 2.55 -0.95 1.31
C MET A 124 3.75 -0.79 0.38
N GLN A 125 4.51 -1.86 0.26
CA GLN A 125 5.46 -2.14 -0.83
C GLN A 125 5.30 -3.58 -1.32
N THR A 126 5.64 -3.83 -2.58
CA THR A 126 5.48 -5.15 -3.20
C THR A 126 6.41 -6.22 -2.64
N THR A 127 7.51 -5.79 -2.01
CA THR A 127 8.55 -6.62 -1.39
C THR A 127 8.30 -6.92 0.10
N CYS A 128 7.25 -6.32 0.69
CA CYS A 128 6.90 -6.52 2.09
C CYS A 128 6.04 -7.79 2.26
N PRO A 129 6.50 -8.84 2.97
CA PRO A 129 5.77 -10.10 3.09
C PRO A 129 4.39 -9.93 3.73
N GLU A 130 4.29 -9.18 4.83
CA GLU A 130 3.03 -8.93 5.53
C GLU A 130 2.05 -8.10 4.68
N CYS A 131 2.58 -7.27 3.76
CA CYS A 131 1.76 -6.56 2.79
C CYS A 131 1.13 -7.54 1.79
N VAL A 132 1.94 -8.51 1.30
CA VAL A 132 1.45 -9.59 0.41
C VAL A 132 0.31 -10.36 1.07
N ASP A 133 0.47 -10.74 2.34
CA ASP A 133 -0.51 -11.51 3.09
C ASP A 133 -1.81 -10.72 3.39
N ALA A 134 -1.73 -9.40 3.51
CA ALA A 134 -2.88 -8.54 3.75
C ALA A 134 -3.83 -8.44 2.55
N PHE A 135 -3.32 -8.44 1.32
CA PHE A 135 -4.10 -8.16 0.11
C PHE A 135 -5.27 -9.13 -0.12
N PRO A 136 -5.11 -10.47 0.00
CA PRO A 136 -6.25 -11.39 -0.11
C PRO A 136 -7.34 -11.13 0.93
N LEU A 137 -6.96 -10.68 2.14
CA LEU A 137 -7.91 -10.31 3.19
C LEU A 137 -8.65 -9.03 2.78
N MET A 138 -7.92 -8.00 2.37
CA MET A 138 -8.48 -6.73 1.91
C MET A 138 -9.43 -6.92 0.72
N ASN A 139 -9.08 -7.77 -0.25
CA ASN A 139 -9.95 -8.15 -1.37
C ASN A 139 -11.29 -8.74 -0.89
N ARG A 140 -11.28 -9.58 0.17
CA ARG A 140 -12.52 -10.16 0.73
C ARG A 140 -13.38 -9.10 1.41
N PHE A 141 -12.77 -8.19 2.16
CA PHE A 141 -13.51 -7.10 2.81
C PHE A 141 -14.08 -6.12 1.80
N GLU A 142 -13.31 -5.76 0.76
CA GLU A 142 -13.80 -4.93 -0.34
C GLU A 142 -14.99 -5.59 -1.03
N ALA A 143 -14.88 -6.86 -1.44
CA ALA A 143 -15.95 -7.59 -2.10
C ALA A 143 -17.23 -7.73 -1.25
N ARG A 144 -17.09 -7.77 0.09
CA ARG A 144 -18.22 -7.93 1.02
C ARG A 144 -18.87 -6.59 1.39
N TYR A 145 -18.11 -5.53 1.52
CA TYR A 145 -18.59 -4.27 2.08
C TYR A 145 -18.48 -3.07 1.14
N GLY A 146 -17.93 -3.22 -0.07
CA GLY A 146 -17.81 -2.16 -1.07
C GLY A 146 -19.16 -1.52 -1.40
N ASP A 147 -20.20 -2.35 -1.62
CA ASP A 147 -21.55 -1.87 -1.87
C ASP A 147 -22.20 -1.17 -0.66
N GLN A 148 -21.62 -1.31 0.55
CA GLN A 148 -22.08 -0.70 1.79
C GLN A 148 -21.33 0.60 2.11
N SER A 149 -20.80 1.26 1.08
CA SER A 149 -20.08 2.54 1.17
C SER A 149 -18.68 2.43 1.81
N LEU A 150 -18.03 1.26 1.74
CA LEU A 150 -16.61 1.11 2.01
C LEU A 150 -15.83 1.37 0.72
N ILE A 151 -14.74 2.12 0.83
CA ILE A 151 -13.68 2.22 -0.19
C ILE A 151 -12.40 1.67 0.43
N VAL A 152 -11.81 0.67 -0.21
CA VAL A 152 -10.46 0.20 0.12
C VAL A 152 -9.47 0.81 -0.85
N VAL A 153 -8.35 1.34 -0.35
CA VAL A 153 -7.26 1.93 -1.15
C VAL A 153 -5.95 1.39 -0.62
N ALA A 154 -5.09 0.88 -1.50
CA ALA A 154 -3.68 0.71 -1.17
C ALA A 154 -2.87 1.89 -1.72
N VAL A 155 -1.77 2.23 -1.09
CA VAL A 155 -0.79 3.22 -1.55
C VAL A 155 0.56 2.54 -1.55
N ASP A 156 1.09 2.32 -2.73
CA ASP A 156 2.45 1.83 -2.90
C ASP A 156 3.44 2.98 -2.76
N ILE A 157 4.52 2.76 -2.01
CA ILE A 157 5.51 3.79 -1.75
C ILE A 157 6.85 3.45 -2.41
N ARG A 158 7.37 4.40 -3.20
CA ARG A 158 8.73 4.41 -3.77
C ARG A 158 9.04 3.24 -4.72
N GLU A 159 8.04 2.68 -5.38
CA GLU A 159 8.22 1.66 -6.42
C GLU A 159 7.73 2.19 -7.78
N ASP A 160 8.20 1.57 -8.86
CA ASP A 160 7.76 1.91 -10.22
C ASP A 160 6.41 1.25 -10.57
N GLU A 161 5.65 1.89 -11.47
CA GLU A 161 4.33 1.42 -11.87
C GLU A 161 4.32 -0.01 -12.41
N GLY A 162 5.36 -0.44 -13.14
CA GLY A 162 5.47 -1.79 -13.71
C GLY A 162 5.58 -2.87 -12.63
N THR A 163 6.35 -2.59 -11.59
CA THR A 163 6.50 -3.45 -10.40
C THR A 163 5.16 -3.59 -9.68
N VAL A 164 4.47 -2.46 -9.44
CA VAL A 164 3.16 -2.45 -8.76
C VAL A 164 2.07 -3.12 -9.61
N ALA A 165 2.07 -2.93 -10.93
CA ALA A 165 1.14 -3.59 -11.85
C ALA A 165 1.28 -5.12 -11.83
N SER A 166 2.53 -5.60 -11.83
CA SER A 166 2.83 -7.04 -11.74
C SER A 166 2.35 -7.64 -10.41
N PHE A 167 2.54 -6.91 -9.32
CA PHE A 167 2.05 -7.27 -7.98
C PHE A 167 0.52 -7.33 -7.94
N ALA A 168 -0.16 -6.28 -8.42
CA ALA A 168 -1.62 -6.19 -8.45
C ALA A 168 -2.25 -7.36 -9.24
N THR A 169 -1.66 -7.68 -10.39
CA THR A 169 -2.08 -8.81 -11.23
C THR A 169 -1.92 -10.14 -10.51
N ARG A 170 -0.75 -10.38 -9.90
CA ARG A 170 -0.46 -11.62 -9.16
C ARG A 170 -1.41 -11.87 -8.01
N LEU A 171 -1.80 -10.81 -7.28
CA LEU A 171 -2.70 -10.90 -6.13
C LEU A 171 -4.17 -10.70 -6.49
N ASN A 172 -4.50 -10.56 -7.79
CA ASN A 172 -5.86 -10.31 -8.27
C ASN A 172 -6.55 -9.18 -7.49
N THR A 173 -5.84 -8.05 -7.36
CA THR A 173 -6.29 -6.89 -6.58
C THR A 173 -7.55 -6.29 -7.18
N ARG A 174 -8.56 -6.02 -6.34
CA ARG A 174 -9.89 -5.53 -6.74
C ARG A 174 -10.15 -4.08 -6.37
N PHE A 175 -9.27 -3.47 -5.61
CA PHE A 175 -9.35 -2.10 -5.15
C PHE A 175 -8.24 -1.24 -5.78
N PRO A 176 -8.42 0.09 -5.86
CA PRO A 176 -7.42 0.98 -6.44
C PRO A 176 -6.11 0.97 -5.64
N ILE A 177 -5.00 1.08 -6.38
CA ILE A 177 -3.66 1.27 -5.83
C ILE A 177 -3.14 2.63 -6.26
N GLY A 178 -2.79 3.49 -5.30
CA GLY A 178 -2.10 4.75 -5.52
C GLY A 178 -0.60 4.54 -5.63
N LEU A 179 0.06 5.37 -6.41
CA LEU A 179 1.49 5.34 -6.67
C LEU A 179 2.15 6.56 -6.01
N ASP A 180 2.76 6.38 -4.85
CA ASP A 180 3.52 7.41 -4.12
C ASP A 180 5.03 7.25 -4.40
N ALA A 181 5.41 7.36 -5.68
CA ALA A 181 6.76 7.08 -6.15
C ALA A 181 7.83 8.00 -5.50
N ASP A 182 7.48 9.23 -5.17
CA ASP A 182 8.37 10.19 -4.50
C ASP A 182 8.33 10.14 -2.97
N GLY A 183 7.35 9.44 -2.39
CA GLY A 183 7.16 9.33 -0.95
C GLY A 183 6.53 10.57 -0.29
N THR A 184 5.88 11.44 -1.06
CA THR A 184 5.21 12.64 -0.54
C THR A 184 4.05 12.26 0.37
N ALA A 185 3.19 11.32 -0.04
CA ALA A 185 2.09 10.83 0.79
C ALA A 185 2.62 10.07 2.01
N GLN A 186 3.67 9.24 1.83
CA GLN A 186 4.37 8.56 2.92
C GLN A 186 4.79 9.56 4.02
N GLY A 187 5.41 10.68 3.62
CA GLY A 187 5.85 11.72 4.56
C GLY A 187 4.68 12.39 5.28
N ALA A 188 3.62 12.77 4.54
CA ALA A 188 2.45 13.44 5.09
C ALA A 188 1.68 12.56 6.10
N TRP A 189 1.67 11.24 5.89
CA TRP A 189 1.00 10.26 6.74
C TRP A 189 1.92 9.67 7.81
N ALA A 190 3.19 10.07 7.87
CA ALA A 190 4.21 9.57 8.78
C ALA A 190 4.35 8.03 8.77
N THR A 191 4.27 7.41 7.58
CA THR A 191 4.25 5.96 7.41
C THR A 191 5.65 5.41 7.15
N TYR A 192 6.44 5.22 8.20
CA TYR A 192 7.84 4.79 8.10
C TYR A 192 8.08 3.29 8.30
N ALA A 193 7.00 2.52 8.50
CA ALA A 193 7.03 1.05 8.60
C ALA A 193 5.82 0.47 7.89
N LEU A 194 5.90 -0.77 7.39
CA LEU A 194 4.90 -1.38 6.53
C LEU A 194 4.50 -2.80 6.97
N PRO A 195 3.27 -3.23 6.64
CA PRO A 195 2.17 -2.39 6.19
C PRO A 195 1.65 -1.49 7.32
N ILE A 196 1.03 -0.38 6.94
CA ILE A 196 0.31 0.45 7.90
C ILE A 196 -1.10 0.70 7.39
N HIS A 197 -2.09 0.58 8.25
CA HIS A 197 -3.50 0.68 7.93
C HIS A 197 -4.15 1.84 8.66
N PHE A 198 -5.03 2.57 7.97
CA PHE A 198 -5.85 3.65 8.53
C PHE A 198 -7.31 3.43 8.16
N TRP A 199 -8.20 3.50 9.15
CA TRP A 199 -9.64 3.43 8.98
C TRP A 199 -10.24 4.81 9.22
N ILE A 200 -10.88 5.37 8.18
CA ILE A 200 -11.36 6.75 8.11
C ILE A 200 -12.87 6.71 7.98
N ASP A 201 -13.58 7.46 8.81
CA ASP A 201 -15.02 7.54 8.75
C ASP A 201 -15.53 8.45 7.62
N ARG A 202 -16.86 8.50 7.46
CA ARG A 202 -17.54 9.29 6.43
C ARG A 202 -17.26 10.80 6.53
N ASN A 203 -16.86 11.29 7.71
CA ASN A 203 -16.48 12.69 7.94
C ASN A 203 -14.99 12.93 7.63
N GLY A 204 -14.26 11.89 7.25
CA GLY A 204 -12.82 11.95 6.99
C GLY A 204 -11.96 11.99 8.24
N ILE A 205 -12.48 11.51 9.36
CA ILE A 205 -11.75 11.40 10.63
C ILE A 205 -11.16 10.00 10.75
N VAL A 206 -9.89 9.91 11.07
CA VAL A 206 -9.24 8.62 11.34
C VAL A 206 -9.80 8.04 12.63
N ARG A 207 -10.36 6.84 12.59
CA ARG A 207 -10.97 6.14 13.73
C ARG A 207 -10.10 5.01 14.26
N ALA A 208 -9.18 4.53 13.48
CA ALA A 208 -8.20 3.53 13.89
C ALA A 208 -6.97 3.55 12.99
N GLY A 209 -5.85 3.10 13.54
CA GLY A 209 -4.63 2.77 12.82
C GLY A 209 -4.07 1.44 13.32
N ALA A 210 -3.32 0.74 12.46
CA ALA A 210 -2.59 -0.47 12.82
C ALA A 210 -1.33 -0.58 11.99
N LEU A 211 -0.27 -1.07 12.62
CA LEU A 211 1.03 -1.30 12.01
C LEU A 211 1.32 -2.81 11.94
N GLY A 212 1.92 -3.24 10.84
CA GLY A 212 2.36 -4.62 10.62
C GLY A 212 1.25 -5.53 10.11
N GLY A 213 1.59 -6.81 9.95
CA GLY A 213 0.63 -7.83 9.52
C GLY A 213 -0.46 -8.04 10.57
N ILE A 214 -1.71 -7.84 10.16
CA ILE A 214 -2.89 -7.99 11.00
C ILE A 214 -3.85 -9.01 10.39
N GLY A 215 -4.47 -9.81 11.26
CA GLY A 215 -5.46 -10.80 10.84
C GLY A 215 -6.84 -10.22 10.56
N SER A 216 -7.70 -11.06 9.98
CA SER A 216 -9.08 -10.71 9.62
C SER A 216 -9.90 -10.16 10.79
N ASP A 217 -9.71 -10.70 12.00
CA ASP A 217 -10.44 -10.25 13.20
C ASP A 217 -10.15 -8.79 13.54
N MET A 218 -8.88 -8.39 13.51
CA MET A 218 -8.48 -7.01 13.75
C MET A 218 -8.95 -6.08 12.62
N MET A 219 -8.88 -6.54 11.38
CA MET A 219 -9.43 -5.81 10.23
C MET A 219 -10.93 -5.58 10.41
N ALA A 220 -11.70 -6.62 10.75
CA ALA A 220 -13.14 -6.52 10.99
C ALA A 220 -13.47 -5.58 12.16
N ALA A 221 -12.77 -5.71 13.29
CA ALA A 221 -12.98 -4.86 14.45
C ALA A 221 -12.75 -3.36 14.16
N ASN A 222 -11.74 -3.05 13.31
CA ASN A 222 -11.47 -1.66 12.93
C ASN A 222 -12.45 -1.16 11.85
N LEU A 223 -12.87 -2.00 10.91
CA LEU A 223 -13.90 -1.66 9.94
C LEU A 223 -15.25 -1.34 10.61
N ALA A 224 -15.60 -2.06 11.68
CA ALA A 224 -16.82 -1.79 12.46
C ALA A 224 -16.85 -0.37 13.03
N LYS A 225 -15.69 0.25 13.30
CA LYS A 225 -15.60 1.64 13.81
C LYS A 225 -15.98 2.68 12.75
N ILE A 226 -15.86 2.34 11.46
CA ILE A 226 -16.13 3.26 10.34
C ILE A 226 -17.38 2.90 9.54
N LEU A 227 -17.98 1.74 9.80
CA LEU A 227 -19.22 1.25 9.18
C LEU A 227 -20.32 1.08 10.24
N PRO A 228 -20.81 2.16 10.86
CA PRO A 228 -21.83 2.07 11.90
C PRO A 228 -23.12 1.47 11.32
N GLY A 229 -23.73 0.54 12.07
CA GLY A 229 -24.95 -0.16 11.64
C GLY A 229 -24.73 -1.35 10.72
N VAL A 230 -23.49 -1.61 10.30
CA VAL A 230 -23.11 -2.80 9.52
C VAL A 230 -22.56 -3.86 10.46
N ASN A 231 -23.05 -5.10 10.33
CA ASN A 231 -22.45 -6.23 11.06
C ASN A 231 -21.19 -6.69 10.33
N VAL A 232 -20.04 -6.20 10.78
CA VAL A 232 -18.74 -6.54 10.19
C VAL A 232 -18.20 -7.80 10.83
N SER A 233 -17.88 -8.80 9.99
CA SER A 233 -17.27 -10.07 10.40
C SER A 233 -16.01 -10.37 9.60
N PRO A 234 -15.07 -11.15 10.14
CA PRO A 234 -13.84 -11.60 9.46
C PRO A 234 -14.07 -12.38 8.18
#